data_da457acfb5e21265eacd5dcc26048d52
#
_entry.id   da457acfb5e21265eacd5dcc26048d52
#
_cell.length_a   1.000
_cell.length_b   1.000
_cell.length_c   1.000
_cell.angle_alpha   90.00
_cell.angle_beta   90.00
_cell.angle_gamma   90.00
#
_symmetry.space_group_name_H-M   'P 1'
#
loop_
_entity.id
_entity.type
_entity.pdbx_description
1 polymer ?
#
loop_
_entity_poly.entity_id
_entity_poly.type
_entity_poly.pdbx_seq_one_letter_code
_entity_poly.pdbx_strand_id
1 'polypeptide(L)'
;MDALSDVLRVIRLSGGVFLEARLTAPWCFKGRLSPDDCKAFQVAPRIVIATHYVASGRMQVQVEGGEVIELRAGELLLLPHNDVHRFGSDVNVPPFSQPDEVKAKALGEFSRIELGGGGEETQLLCGYLGSDHAFGPLLSSLPPVLKLDVRATPSGAWVESSFRFAVSQIAAGRVGSTTVIAKLSELLFVEAVSHYIAGLSDDKKGWLAGLRDPQIGQALALMHAKPARDWSAEALAAEVGMSRSGFAEKFASLVGQPPMQYLTYWRMQLAAQRLRESRETIAQVGFGVGYESEAAFSRAFKREFGEAPAAWRRSSGGADSQADR
;
A
#
# COMPACT_ATOMS: atom_id res chain seq x y z
N MET A 1 18.32 -8.97 -1.75
CA MET A 1 16.94 -8.46 -1.70
C MET A 1 17.03 -6.94 -1.63
N ASP A 2 16.12 -6.23 -2.25
CA ASP A 2 16.06 -4.78 -2.19
C ASP A 2 15.14 -4.31 -1.05
N ALA A 3 15.37 -3.09 -0.58
CA ALA A 3 14.66 -2.57 0.59
C ALA A 3 13.14 -2.36 0.35
N LEU A 4 12.70 -2.17 -0.91
CA LEU A 4 11.27 -2.10 -1.24
C LEU A 4 10.60 -3.45 -0.98
N SER A 5 11.20 -4.54 -1.47
CA SER A 5 10.69 -5.89 -1.25
C SER A 5 10.61 -6.25 0.24
N ASP A 6 11.59 -5.82 1.05
CA ASP A 6 11.57 -6.03 2.49
C ASP A 6 10.43 -5.28 3.17
N VAL A 7 10.21 -4.01 2.78
CA VAL A 7 9.10 -3.19 3.29
C VAL A 7 7.75 -3.78 2.90
N LEU A 8 7.57 -4.16 1.64
CA LEU A 8 6.31 -4.76 1.16
C LEU A 8 5.97 -6.06 1.90
N ARG A 9 6.99 -6.84 2.29
CA ARG A 9 6.81 -8.04 3.11
C ARG A 9 6.32 -7.72 4.52
N VAL A 10 6.80 -6.62 5.11
CA VAL A 10 6.40 -6.17 6.46
C VAL A 10 4.99 -5.57 6.44
N ILE A 11 4.66 -4.77 5.41
CA ILE A 11 3.35 -4.10 5.29
C ILE A 11 2.22 -5.11 5.08
N ARG A 12 2.45 -6.20 4.35
CA ARG A 12 1.44 -7.22 4.02
C ARG A 12 0.16 -6.61 3.49
N LEU A 13 0.23 -6.07 2.32
CA LEU A 13 -0.97 -5.60 1.64
C LEU A 13 -1.91 -6.77 1.39
N SER A 14 -3.17 -6.58 1.71
CA SER A 14 -4.26 -7.50 1.39
C SER A 14 -5.41 -6.69 0.82
N GLY A 15 -6.22 -7.29 -0.03
CA GLY A 15 -7.33 -6.56 -0.62
C GLY A 15 -7.89 -7.28 -1.82
N GLY A 16 -8.51 -6.53 -2.71
CA GLY A 16 -9.07 -7.07 -3.93
C GLY A 16 -10.05 -6.13 -4.61
N VAL A 17 -10.70 -6.65 -5.63
CA VAL A 17 -11.79 -5.98 -6.33
C VAL A 17 -13.11 -6.38 -5.67
N PHE A 18 -13.90 -5.39 -5.31
CA PHE A 18 -15.21 -5.58 -4.70
C PHE A 18 -16.37 -5.18 -5.63
N LEU A 19 -16.08 -4.38 -6.67
CA LEU A 19 -17.11 -3.82 -7.53
C LEU A 19 -16.68 -3.85 -9.00
N GLU A 20 -17.55 -4.40 -9.86
CA GLU A 20 -17.55 -4.18 -11.31
C GLU A 20 -18.70 -3.22 -11.64
N ALA A 21 -18.37 -2.08 -12.23
CA ALA A 21 -19.34 -1.07 -12.62
C ALA A 21 -19.36 -0.89 -14.12
N ARG A 22 -20.55 -0.97 -14.75
CA ARG A 22 -20.84 -0.54 -16.13
C ARG A 22 -21.61 0.76 -16.08
N LEU A 23 -20.97 1.80 -16.53
CA LEU A 23 -21.46 3.15 -16.34
C LEU A 23 -21.59 3.84 -17.70
N THR A 24 -22.75 4.43 -17.98
CA THR A 24 -22.97 5.20 -19.22
C THR A 24 -23.06 6.70 -18.92
N ALA A 25 -22.31 7.51 -19.68
CA ALA A 25 -22.26 8.96 -19.47
C ALA A 25 -23.67 9.62 -19.55
N PRO A 26 -23.96 10.71 -18.80
CA PRO A 26 -23.11 11.32 -17.78
C PRO A 26 -23.20 10.59 -16.43
N TRP A 27 -22.08 10.44 -15.73
CA TRP A 27 -22.02 9.89 -14.38
C TRP A 27 -20.83 10.48 -13.60
N CYS A 28 -20.98 10.61 -12.30
CA CYS A 28 -19.93 11.01 -11.37
C CYS A 28 -20.23 10.45 -9.97
N PHE A 29 -19.18 10.04 -9.28
CA PHE A 29 -19.21 9.67 -7.87
C PHE A 29 -18.24 10.54 -7.07
N LYS A 30 -18.53 10.75 -5.77
CA LYS A 30 -17.62 11.39 -4.82
C LYS A 30 -17.56 10.55 -3.54
N GLY A 31 -16.36 10.29 -3.06
CA GLY A 31 -16.18 9.57 -1.80
C GLY A 31 -14.74 9.15 -1.53
N ARG A 32 -14.60 8.38 -0.48
CA ARG A 32 -13.41 7.60 -0.13
C ARG A 32 -13.87 6.30 0.53
N LEU A 33 -13.03 5.29 0.55
CA LEU A 33 -13.30 4.06 1.28
C LEU A 33 -13.09 4.28 2.78
N SER A 34 -14.04 3.86 3.60
CA SER A 34 -13.84 3.78 5.04
C SER A 34 -13.24 2.42 5.41
N PRO A 35 -12.54 2.29 6.55
CA PRO A 35 -12.11 0.98 7.05
C PRO A 35 -13.28 0.01 7.26
N ASP A 36 -14.47 0.53 7.58
CA ASP A 36 -15.68 -0.27 7.75
C ASP A 36 -16.17 -0.85 6.42
N ASP A 37 -15.95 -0.16 5.31
CA ASP A 37 -16.27 -0.65 3.98
C ASP A 37 -15.43 -1.88 3.59
N CYS A 38 -14.29 -2.09 4.27
CA CYS A 38 -13.38 -3.20 4.04
C CYS A 38 -13.64 -4.42 4.95
N LYS A 39 -14.50 -4.31 5.98
CA LYS A 39 -14.74 -5.36 6.98
C LYS A 39 -15.23 -6.69 6.40
N ALA A 40 -16.02 -6.63 5.35
CA ALA A 40 -16.53 -7.82 4.68
C ALA A 40 -15.43 -8.72 4.08
N PHE A 41 -14.21 -8.20 3.94
CA PHE A 41 -13.06 -8.89 3.37
C PHE A 41 -12.01 -9.29 4.44
N GLN A 42 -12.39 -9.37 5.71
CA GLN A 42 -11.77 -10.02 6.87
C GLN A 42 -11.28 -9.13 8.01
N VAL A 43 -10.74 -7.94 7.81
CA VAL A 43 -10.31 -7.05 8.93
C VAL A 43 -10.42 -5.60 8.47
N ALA A 44 -10.88 -4.71 9.34
CA ALA A 44 -10.84 -3.27 9.07
C ALA A 44 -9.37 -2.80 9.05
N PRO A 45 -8.76 -2.56 7.89
CA PRO A 45 -7.36 -2.19 7.80
C PRO A 45 -7.14 -0.79 8.36
N ARG A 46 -5.98 -0.55 8.97
CA ARG A 46 -5.58 0.80 9.42
C ARG A 46 -5.26 1.72 8.25
N ILE A 47 -4.84 1.13 7.13
CA ILE A 47 -4.53 1.84 5.90
C ILE A 47 -5.36 1.24 4.79
N VAL A 48 -5.94 2.11 3.98
CA VAL A 48 -6.67 1.76 2.76
C VAL A 48 -6.05 2.51 1.60
N ILE A 49 -5.74 1.79 0.53
CA ILE A 49 -5.34 2.34 -0.76
C ILE A 49 -6.49 2.01 -1.71
N ALA A 50 -7.25 3.01 -2.12
CA ALA A 50 -8.32 2.79 -3.08
C ALA A 50 -7.76 2.57 -4.49
N THR A 51 -8.43 1.70 -5.27
CA THR A 51 -7.98 1.35 -6.62
C THR A 51 -9.13 1.40 -7.61
N HIS A 52 -8.85 1.92 -8.82
CA HIS A 52 -9.78 1.93 -9.94
C HIS A 52 -9.05 1.48 -11.21
N TYR A 53 -9.51 0.42 -11.84
CA TYR A 53 -9.00 -0.04 -13.12
C TYR A 53 -10.05 0.19 -14.21
N VAL A 54 -9.67 0.85 -15.29
CA VAL A 54 -10.54 1.07 -16.45
C VAL A 54 -10.42 -0.11 -17.41
N ALA A 55 -11.44 -0.98 -17.40
CA ALA A 55 -11.45 -2.16 -18.27
C ALA A 55 -11.84 -1.81 -19.72
N SER A 56 -12.75 -0.85 -19.90
CA SER A 56 -13.11 -0.27 -21.20
C SER A 56 -13.61 1.15 -21.03
N GLY A 57 -13.58 1.95 -22.11
CA GLY A 57 -13.98 3.35 -22.08
C GLY A 57 -12.92 4.26 -21.44
N ARG A 58 -13.39 5.32 -20.79
CA ARG A 58 -12.55 6.33 -20.14
C ARG A 58 -13.25 6.94 -18.92
N MET A 59 -12.49 7.49 -18.01
CA MET A 59 -13.00 8.28 -16.89
C MET A 59 -12.07 9.43 -16.55
N GLN A 60 -12.59 10.41 -15.84
CA GLN A 60 -11.84 11.45 -15.16
C GLN A 60 -11.82 11.18 -13.66
N VAL A 61 -10.73 11.56 -13.00
CA VAL A 61 -10.62 11.55 -11.54
C VAL A 61 -10.03 12.88 -11.08
N GLN A 62 -10.48 13.33 -9.90
CA GLN A 62 -9.96 14.52 -9.23
C GLN A 62 -9.95 14.28 -7.72
N VAL A 63 -8.77 14.32 -7.12
CA VAL A 63 -8.61 14.43 -5.67
C VAL A 63 -8.92 15.87 -5.27
N GLU A 64 -9.49 16.08 -4.10
CA GLU A 64 -9.89 17.40 -3.63
C GLU A 64 -8.70 18.39 -3.66
N GLY A 65 -8.86 19.51 -4.38
CA GLY A 65 -7.81 20.50 -4.60
C GLY A 65 -6.74 20.15 -5.64
N GLY A 66 -6.83 18.96 -6.28
CA GLY A 66 -5.90 18.50 -7.31
C GLY A 66 -6.39 18.75 -8.74
N GLU A 67 -5.52 18.43 -9.68
CA GLU A 67 -5.83 18.48 -11.12
C GLU A 67 -6.74 17.33 -11.53
N VAL A 68 -7.49 17.53 -12.64
CA VAL A 68 -8.28 16.48 -13.27
C VAL A 68 -7.35 15.57 -14.07
N ILE A 69 -7.40 14.28 -13.77
CA ILE A 69 -6.61 13.24 -14.45
C ILE A 69 -7.56 12.38 -15.28
N GLU A 70 -7.26 12.21 -16.56
CA GLU A 70 -7.99 11.28 -17.44
C GLU A 70 -7.36 9.89 -17.37
N LEU A 71 -8.22 8.87 -17.27
CA LEU A 71 -7.85 7.46 -17.39
C LEU A 71 -8.60 6.82 -18.56
N ARG A 72 -7.90 5.91 -19.24
CA ARG A 72 -8.39 5.14 -20.39
C ARG A 72 -8.32 3.66 -20.15
N ALA A 73 -8.94 2.89 -21.01
CA ALA A 73 -8.91 1.43 -20.95
C ALA A 73 -7.49 0.87 -20.86
N GLY A 74 -7.22 0.01 -19.86
CA GLY A 74 -5.92 -0.56 -19.52
C GLY A 74 -5.16 0.23 -18.47
N GLU A 75 -5.69 1.36 -17.98
CA GLU A 75 -5.03 2.16 -16.96
C GLU A 75 -5.60 1.90 -15.56
N LEU A 76 -4.69 1.81 -14.60
CA LEU A 76 -4.94 1.66 -13.17
C LEU A 76 -4.68 2.99 -12.46
N LEU A 77 -5.60 3.36 -11.58
CA LEU A 77 -5.43 4.41 -10.59
C LEU A 77 -5.27 3.78 -9.21
N LEU A 78 -4.30 4.29 -8.46
CA LEU A 78 -4.14 4.04 -7.04
C LEU A 78 -4.21 5.37 -6.29
N LEU A 79 -4.87 5.36 -5.14
CA LEU A 79 -4.99 6.49 -4.21
C LEU A 79 -4.32 6.09 -2.89
N PRO A 80 -2.98 6.27 -2.76
CA PRO A 80 -2.21 5.75 -1.63
C PRO A 80 -2.65 6.29 -0.27
N HIS A 81 -3.21 7.50 -0.25
CA HIS A 81 -3.69 8.15 0.98
C HIS A 81 -5.20 8.02 1.19
N ASN A 82 -5.90 7.34 0.24
CA ASN A 82 -7.35 7.21 0.26
C ASN A 82 -8.07 8.56 0.41
N ASP A 83 -7.56 9.58 -0.26
CA ASP A 83 -8.13 10.92 -0.22
C ASP A 83 -9.54 10.95 -0.79
N VAL A 84 -10.35 11.89 -0.32
CA VAL A 84 -11.66 12.13 -0.93
C VAL A 84 -11.46 12.56 -2.38
N HIS A 85 -12.11 11.84 -3.30
CA HIS A 85 -11.96 12.07 -4.72
C HIS A 85 -13.30 12.02 -5.44
N ARG A 86 -13.35 12.68 -6.59
CA ARG A 86 -14.43 12.56 -7.58
C ARG A 86 -13.92 11.70 -8.72
N PHE A 87 -14.76 10.83 -9.26
CA PHE A 87 -14.46 10.07 -10.46
C PHE A 87 -15.73 9.91 -11.29
N GLY A 88 -15.60 10.04 -12.61
CA GLY A 88 -16.78 10.09 -13.47
C GLY A 88 -16.42 10.14 -14.95
N SER A 89 -17.46 10.11 -15.80
CA SER A 89 -17.33 10.51 -17.23
C SER A 89 -16.94 11.96 -17.36
N ASP A 90 -17.38 12.80 -16.41
CA ASP A 90 -16.99 14.19 -16.19
C ASP A 90 -17.10 14.50 -14.70
N VAL A 91 -16.01 14.96 -14.08
CA VAL A 91 -15.95 15.28 -12.66
C VAL A 91 -16.75 16.54 -12.28
N ASN A 92 -17.17 17.34 -13.25
CA ASN A 92 -18.00 18.53 -13.04
C ASN A 92 -19.50 18.21 -12.95
N VAL A 93 -19.92 17.03 -13.38
CA VAL A 93 -21.30 16.55 -13.22
C VAL A 93 -21.61 16.37 -11.72
N PRO A 94 -22.81 16.75 -11.25
CA PRO A 94 -23.21 16.47 -9.86
C PRO A 94 -23.04 15.00 -9.53
N PRO A 95 -22.37 14.67 -8.38
CA PRO A 95 -22.19 13.28 -8.00
C PRO A 95 -23.54 12.59 -7.78
N PHE A 96 -23.65 11.36 -8.23
CA PHE A 96 -24.79 10.53 -7.83
C PHE A 96 -24.81 10.40 -6.29
N SER A 97 -25.97 10.65 -5.72
CA SER A 97 -26.25 10.21 -4.35
C SER A 97 -26.21 8.70 -4.42
N GLN A 98 -25.17 8.09 -3.85
CA GLN A 98 -25.11 6.62 -3.81
C GLN A 98 -26.30 6.12 -3.02
N PRO A 99 -27.20 5.33 -3.63
CA PRO A 99 -28.21 4.65 -2.84
C PRO A 99 -27.48 3.78 -1.80
N ASP A 100 -27.95 3.79 -0.55
CA ASP A 100 -27.39 2.93 0.51
C ASP A 100 -27.39 1.46 0.10
N GLU A 101 -28.27 1.06 -0.81
CA GLU A 101 -28.32 -0.26 -1.44
C GLU A 101 -27.07 -0.58 -2.29
N VAL A 102 -26.46 0.41 -2.96
CA VAL A 102 -25.23 0.21 -3.75
C VAL A 102 -24.04 0.06 -2.80
N LYS A 103 -24.01 0.84 -1.71
CA LYS A 103 -23.02 0.67 -0.64
C LYS A 103 -23.18 -0.68 0.06
N ALA A 104 -24.39 -1.05 0.46
CA ALA A 104 -24.65 -2.29 1.19
C ALA A 104 -24.33 -3.54 0.35
N LYS A 105 -24.60 -3.53 -0.95
CA LYS A 105 -24.24 -4.63 -1.86
C LYS A 105 -22.75 -4.71 -2.16
N ALA A 106 -22.05 -3.57 -2.25
CA ALA A 106 -20.62 -3.53 -2.50
C ALA A 106 -19.77 -3.97 -1.29
N LEU A 107 -20.33 -3.95 -0.09
CA LEU A 107 -19.61 -4.11 1.17
C LEU A 107 -19.52 -5.56 1.69
N GLY A 108 -20.14 -6.54 1.06
CA GLY A 108 -20.17 -7.92 1.56
C GLY A 108 -19.70 -8.99 0.59
N GLU A 109 -19.93 -8.75 -0.69
CA GLU A 109 -19.60 -9.68 -1.78
C GLU A 109 -19.23 -8.87 -3.02
N PHE A 110 -18.54 -9.53 -3.99
CA PHE A 110 -18.30 -8.92 -5.30
C PHE A 110 -19.63 -8.49 -5.93
N SER A 111 -19.76 -7.20 -6.22
CA SER A 111 -20.99 -6.61 -6.73
C SER A 111 -20.83 -6.14 -8.17
N ARG A 112 -21.96 -6.18 -8.91
CA ARG A 112 -22.07 -5.58 -10.24
C ARG A 112 -23.14 -4.52 -10.21
N ILE A 113 -22.80 -3.36 -10.78
CA ILE A 113 -23.75 -2.27 -10.94
C ILE A 113 -23.78 -1.80 -12.40
N GLU A 114 -24.96 -1.42 -12.87
CA GLU A 114 -25.18 -0.78 -14.17
C GLU A 114 -25.97 0.49 -13.91
N LEU A 115 -25.37 1.65 -14.22
CA LEU A 115 -25.94 2.97 -13.96
C LEU A 115 -25.55 3.93 -15.07
N GLY A 116 -26.32 5.00 -15.24
CA GLY A 116 -25.92 6.16 -16.04
C GLY A 116 -27.00 6.73 -16.95
N GLY A 117 -26.58 7.63 -17.83
CA GLY A 117 -27.46 8.44 -18.69
C GLY A 117 -27.63 7.93 -20.13
N GLY A 118 -27.10 6.74 -20.48
CA GLY A 118 -27.23 6.14 -21.82
C GLY A 118 -26.24 6.63 -22.88
N GLY A 119 -25.20 7.39 -22.49
CA GLY A 119 -24.12 7.82 -23.37
C GLY A 119 -22.98 6.81 -23.49
N GLU A 120 -21.74 7.28 -23.67
CA GLU A 120 -20.53 6.44 -23.79
C GLU A 120 -20.36 5.53 -22.58
N GLU A 121 -20.12 4.23 -22.80
CA GLU A 121 -19.96 3.24 -21.75
C GLU A 121 -18.54 3.21 -21.21
N THR A 122 -18.41 3.13 -19.89
CA THR A 122 -17.16 2.88 -19.19
C THR A 122 -17.35 1.69 -18.27
N GLN A 123 -16.44 0.70 -18.36
CA GLN A 123 -16.40 -0.43 -17.43
C GLN A 123 -15.24 -0.24 -16.46
N LEU A 124 -15.56 -0.23 -15.17
CA LEU A 124 -14.60 -0.06 -14.07
C LEU A 124 -14.55 -1.29 -13.18
N LEU A 125 -13.36 -1.56 -12.66
CA LEU A 125 -13.15 -2.48 -11.56
C LEU A 125 -12.62 -1.66 -10.38
N CYS A 126 -13.43 -1.56 -9.33
CA CYS A 126 -13.07 -0.83 -8.11
C CYS A 126 -12.65 -1.81 -7.03
N GLY A 127 -11.59 -1.47 -6.34
CA GLY A 127 -11.01 -2.31 -5.31
C GLY A 127 -10.29 -1.50 -4.24
N TYR A 128 -9.60 -2.22 -3.36
CA TYR A 128 -8.72 -1.62 -2.38
C TYR A 128 -7.56 -2.57 -2.06
N LEU A 129 -6.50 -1.99 -1.53
CA LEU A 129 -5.46 -2.68 -0.78
C LEU A 129 -5.46 -2.12 0.63
N GLY A 130 -5.44 -3.00 1.61
CA GLY A 130 -5.44 -2.64 3.01
C GLY A 130 -4.23 -3.22 3.74
N SER A 131 -3.83 -2.58 4.83
CA SER A 131 -2.83 -3.09 5.75
C SER A 131 -3.10 -2.63 7.17
N ASP A 132 -2.78 -3.48 8.13
CA ASP A 132 -2.75 -3.12 9.55
C ASP A 132 -1.47 -2.36 9.92
N HIS A 133 -0.55 -2.27 8.98
CA HIS A 133 0.75 -1.60 9.15
C HIS A 133 0.91 -0.41 8.23
N ALA A 134 1.17 0.74 8.85
CA ALA A 134 1.62 1.92 8.17
C ALA A 134 3.15 1.91 8.08
N PHE A 135 3.72 1.64 6.92
CA PHE A 135 5.10 2.06 6.67
C PHE A 135 5.08 3.50 6.17
N GLY A 136 5.12 4.44 7.14
CA GLY A 136 5.02 5.88 6.87
C GLY A 136 5.96 6.38 5.77
N PRO A 137 7.26 6.00 5.74
CA PRO A 137 8.18 6.43 4.70
C PRO A 137 7.79 6.05 3.28
N LEU A 138 7.20 4.87 3.06
CA LEU A 138 6.69 4.48 1.73
C LEU A 138 5.50 5.35 1.35
N LEU A 139 4.47 5.38 2.21
CA LEU A 139 3.22 6.07 1.89
C LEU A 139 3.43 7.58 1.71
N SER A 140 4.21 8.22 2.60
CA SER A 140 4.50 9.66 2.51
C SER A 140 5.34 10.04 1.28
N SER A 141 6.00 9.08 0.64
CA SER A 141 6.77 9.28 -0.60
C SER A 141 5.94 9.08 -1.87
N LEU A 142 4.73 8.53 -1.76
CA LEU A 142 3.85 8.35 -2.90
C LEU A 142 3.02 9.63 -3.15
N PRO A 143 2.68 9.92 -4.41
CA PRO A 143 1.82 11.05 -4.74
C PRO A 143 0.36 10.74 -4.31
N PRO A 144 -0.52 11.77 -4.20
CA PRO A 144 -1.94 11.56 -3.93
C PRO A 144 -2.62 10.63 -4.95
N VAL A 145 -2.15 10.68 -6.18
CA VAL A 145 -2.63 9.84 -7.28
C VAL A 145 -1.45 9.16 -7.94
N LEU A 146 -1.49 7.84 -8.04
CA LEU A 146 -0.54 7.05 -8.78
C LEU A 146 -1.27 6.38 -9.95
N LYS A 147 -0.90 6.76 -11.17
CA LYS A 147 -1.46 6.23 -12.42
C LYS A 147 -0.45 5.27 -13.05
N LEU A 148 -0.93 4.11 -13.49
CA LEU A 148 -0.13 3.12 -14.22
C LEU A 148 -0.89 2.73 -15.50
N ASP A 149 -0.25 2.88 -16.65
CA ASP A 149 -0.67 2.17 -17.86
C ASP A 149 -0.17 0.72 -17.77
N VAL A 150 -1.08 -0.19 -17.41
CA VAL A 150 -0.75 -1.60 -17.22
C VAL A 150 -0.23 -2.22 -18.51
N ARG A 151 -0.74 -1.79 -19.67
CA ARG A 151 -0.35 -2.32 -20.99
C ARG A 151 1.05 -1.91 -21.42
N ALA A 152 1.52 -0.77 -20.93
CA ALA A 152 2.88 -0.27 -21.21
C ALA A 152 3.96 -0.97 -20.38
N THR A 153 3.59 -1.77 -19.37
CA THR A 153 4.57 -2.55 -18.59
C THR A 153 4.99 -3.83 -19.31
N PRO A 154 6.21 -4.34 -19.11
CA PRO A 154 6.66 -5.60 -19.71
C PRO A 154 5.78 -6.80 -19.39
N SER A 155 5.16 -6.82 -18.21
CA SER A 155 4.22 -7.85 -17.75
C SER A 155 2.76 -7.54 -18.10
N GLY A 156 2.48 -6.39 -18.71
CA GLY A 156 1.14 -5.81 -18.79
C GLY A 156 0.09 -6.70 -19.44
N ALA A 157 0.39 -7.28 -20.60
CA ALA A 157 -0.56 -8.14 -21.30
C ALA A 157 -0.94 -9.39 -20.48
N TRP A 158 0.03 -9.97 -19.75
CA TRP A 158 -0.22 -11.10 -18.86
C TRP A 158 -1.02 -10.68 -17.63
N VAL A 159 -0.67 -9.57 -17.02
CA VAL A 159 -1.37 -9.03 -15.83
C VAL A 159 -2.81 -8.69 -16.19
N GLU A 160 -3.04 -7.97 -17.30
CA GLU A 160 -4.38 -7.59 -17.76
C GLU A 160 -5.25 -8.82 -18.02
N SER A 161 -4.73 -9.83 -18.75
CA SER A 161 -5.49 -11.04 -19.05
C SER A 161 -5.77 -11.87 -17.79
N SER A 162 -4.80 -11.97 -16.87
CA SER A 162 -4.98 -12.66 -15.59
C SER A 162 -6.00 -11.95 -14.69
N PHE A 163 -5.99 -10.63 -14.67
CA PHE A 163 -6.94 -9.83 -13.90
C PHE A 163 -8.36 -9.98 -14.43
N ARG A 164 -8.56 -9.87 -15.76
CA ARG A 164 -9.86 -10.09 -16.41
C ARG A 164 -10.37 -11.52 -16.18
N PHE A 165 -9.48 -12.51 -16.30
CA PHE A 165 -9.82 -13.90 -16.00
C PHE A 165 -10.29 -14.05 -14.55
N ALA A 166 -9.53 -13.54 -13.57
CA ALA A 166 -9.89 -13.63 -12.16
C ALA A 166 -11.23 -12.96 -11.84
N VAL A 167 -11.52 -11.78 -12.43
CA VAL A 167 -12.83 -11.12 -12.30
C VAL A 167 -13.96 -12.01 -12.87
N SER A 168 -13.74 -12.64 -14.03
CA SER A 168 -14.74 -13.58 -14.60
C SER A 168 -14.99 -14.80 -13.71
N GLN A 169 -13.98 -15.29 -12.99
CA GLN A 169 -14.11 -16.41 -12.07
C GLN A 169 -14.87 -16.04 -10.79
N ILE A 170 -14.69 -14.83 -10.27
CA ILE A 170 -15.51 -14.31 -9.15
C ILE A 170 -16.98 -14.25 -9.59
N ALA A 171 -17.21 -13.68 -10.78
CA ALA A 171 -18.55 -13.59 -11.35
C ALA A 171 -19.24 -14.94 -11.54
N ALA A 172 -18.46 -16.00 -11.76
CA ALA A 172 -18.94 -17.38 -11.88
C ALA A 172 -19.05 -18.09 -10.51
N GLY A 173 -18.79 -17.41 -9.38
CA GLY A 173 -18.85 -17.97 -8.03
C GLY A 173 -17.80 -19.04 -7.72
N ARG A 174 -16.67 -19.03 -8.44
CA ARG A 174 -15.61 -20.05 -8.23
C ARG A 174 -14.84 -19.82 -6.93
N VAL A 175 -14.67 -20.90 -6.18
CA VAL A 175 -13.89 -20.92 -4.94
C VAL A 175 -12.44 -20.51 -5.22
N GLY A 176 -11.89 -19.62 -4.38
CA GLY A 176 -10.48 -19.16 -4.46
C GLY A 176 -10.25 -17.99 -5.42
N SER A 177 -11.23 -17.55 -6.19
CA SER A 177 -11.08 -16.43 -7.14
C SER A 177 -10.78 -15.09 -6.46
N THR A 178 -11.32 -14.85 -5.26
CA THR A 178 -11.02 -13.67 -4.45
C THR A 178 -9.55 -13.60 -4.03
N THR A 179 -8.95 -14.76 -3.67
CA THR A 179 -7.52 -14.83 -3.33
C THR A 179 -6.65 -14.52 -4.55
N VAL A 180 -7.00 -15.03 -5.72
CA VAL A 180 -6.26 -14.73 -6.96
C VAL A 180 -6.28 -13.24 -7.26
N ILE A 181 -7.45 -12.61 -7.18
CA ILE A 181 -7.56 -11.16 -7.42
C ILE A 181 -6.80 -10.34 -6.39
N ALA A 182 -6.80 -10.75 -5.12
CA ALA A 182 -6.02 -10.09 -4.08
C ALA A 182 -4.52 -10.09 -4.43
N LYS A 183 -3.98 -11.23 -4.86
CA LYS A 183 -2.57 -11.35 -5.26
C LYS A 183 -2.24 -10.56 -6.52
N LEU A 184 -3.14 -10.51 -7.49
CA LEU A 184 -2.96 -9.67 -8.68
C LEU A 184 -3.00 -8.17 -8.33
N SER A 185 -3.86 -7.75 -7.40
CA SER A 185 -3.92 -6.36 -6.93
C SER A 185 -2.64 -5.95 -6.19
N GLU A 186 -2.08 -6.84 -5.37
CA GLU A 186 -0.75 -6.63 -4.74
C GLU A 186 0.34 -6.47 -5.81
N LEU A 187 0.36 -7.33 -6.84
CA LEU A 187 1.32 -7.25 -7.94
C LEU A 187 1.21 -5.92 -8.68
N LEU A 188 -0.02 -5.49 -9.00
CA LEU A 188 -0.25 -4.20 -9.65
C LEU A 188 0.24 -3.01 -8.82
N PHE A 189 0.11 -3.08 -7.50
CA PHE A 189 0.68 -2.05 -6.61
C PHE A 189 2.21 -2.02 -6.69
N VAL A 190 2.85 -3.18 -6.64
CA VAL A 190 4.33 -3.28 -6.77
C VAL A 190 4.79 -2.72 -8.10
N GLU A 191 4.14 -3.08 -9.21
CA GLU A 191 4.44 -2.56 -10.55
C GLU A 191 4.25 -1.04 -10.63
N ALA A 192 3.16 -0.52 -10.07
CA ALA A 192 2.89 0.92 -10.06
C ALA A 192 3.95 1.70 -9.26
N VAL A 193 4.35 1.20 -8.08
CA VAL A 193 5.40 1.82 -7.26
C VAL A 193 6.76 1.73 -7.97
N SER A 194 7.09 0.58 -8.56
CA SER A 194 8.34 0.39 -9.31
C SER A 194 8.43 1.32 -10.51
N HIS A 195 7.33 1.44 -11.26
CA HIS A 195 7.24 2.37 -12.39
C HIS A 195 7.38 3.83 -11.95
N TYR A 196 6.73 4.20 -10.84
CA TYR A 196 6.86 5.53 -10.26
C TYR A 196 8.30 5.83 -9.82
N ILE A 197 8.99 4.90 -9.15
CA ILE A 197 10.39 5.05 -8.76
C ILE A 197 11.27 5.27 -10.00
N ALA A 198 11.07 4.50 -11.07
CA ALA A 198 11.84 4.64 -12.31
C ALA A 198 11.65 6.01 -12.97
N GLY A 199 10.46 6.59 -12.85
CA GLY A 199 10.10 7.91 -13.39
C GLY A 199 10.43 9.10 -12.48
N LEU A 200 10.95 8.89 -11.26
CA LEU A 200 11.30 9.98 -10.36
C LEU A 200 12.41 10.85 -10.96
N SER A 201 12.24 12.16 -10.89
CA SER A 201 13.31 13.13 -11.21
C SER A 201 14.36 13.19 -10.09
N ASP A 202 15.58 13.61 -10.43
CA ASP A 202 16.72 13.58 -9.49
C ASP A 202 16.61 14.60 -8.35
N ASP A 203 15.74 15.62 -8.49
CA ASP A 203 15.45 16.63 -7.46
C ASP A 203 14.44 16.14 -6.41
N LYS A 204 13.76 15.02 -6.65
CA LYS A 204 12.79 14.46 -5.71
C LYS A 204 13.47 13.96 -4.44
N LYS A 205 12.78 14.18 -3.32
CA LYS A 205 13.14 13.71 -1.98
C LYS A 205 12.09 12.70 -1.49
N GLY A 206 12.42 12.00 -0.43
CA GLY A 206 11.59 10.97 0.17
C GLY A 206 12.24 9.61 0.09
N TRP A 207 11.68 8.67 0.82
CA TRP A 207 12.23 7.32 0.95
C TRP A 207 12.41 6.61 -0.42
N LEU A 208 11.46 6.77 -1.34
CA LEU A 208 11.54 6.19 -2.68
C LEU A 208 12.69 6.79 -3.51
N ALA A 209 12.97 8.08 -3.36
CA ALA A 209 14.14 8.70 -3.98
C ALA A 209 15.43 8.16 -3.37
N GLY A 210 15.45 7.91 -2.05
CA GLY A 210 16.56 7.25 -1.37
C GLY A 210 16.83 5.84 -1.87
N LEU A 211 15.80 5.07 -2.24
CA LEU A 211 15.99 3.74 -2.86
C LEU A 211 16.65 3.80 -4.22
N ARG A 212 16.37 4.84 -5.01
CA ARG A 212 16.96 5.02 -6.35
C ARG A 212 18.42 5.47 -6.29
N ASP A 213 18.82 6.17 -5.21
CA ASP A 213 20.22 6.60 -5.05
C ASP A 213 21.14 5.39 -4.81
N PRO A 214 22.21 5.20 -5.56
CA PRO A 214 23.03 3.99 -5.46
C PRO A 214 23.62 3.77 -4.06
N GLN A 215 24.09 4.85 -3.39
CA GLN A 215 24.73 4.75 -2.09
C GLN A 215 23.71 4.63 -0.95
N ILE A 216 22.67 5.45 -0.98
CA ILE A 216 21.63 5.43 0.06
C ILE A 216 20.75 4.19 -0.08
N GLY A 217 20.42 3.77 -1.31
CA GLY A 217 19.70 2.51 -1.56
C GLY A 217 20.48 1.29 -1.07
N GLN A 218 21.83 1.26 -1.27
CA GLN A 218 22.68 0.21 -0.71
C GLN A 218 22.68 0.24 0.83
N ALA A 219 22.77 1.42 1.44
CA ALA A 219 22.70 1.55 2.90
C ALA A 219 21.36 1.06 3.46
N LEU A 220 20.23 1.43 2.83
CA LEU A 220 18.90 0.94 3.18
C LEU A 220 18.83 -0.59 3.08
N ALA A 221 19.34 -1.18 1.99
CA ALA A 221 19.37 -2.62 1.81
C ALA A 221 20.21 -3.33 2.90
N LEU A 222 21.36 -2.76 3.30
CA LEU A 222 22.18 -3.29 4.38
C LEU A 222 21.49 -3.24 5.75
N MET A 223 20.82 -2.12 6.06
CA MET A 223 20.04 -1.98 7.28
C MET A 223 18.89 -2.99 7.33
N HIS A 224 18.20 -3.20 6.21
CA HIS A 224 17.08 -4.12 6.10
C HIS A 224 17.52 -5.58 6.19
N ALA A 225 18.60 -5.94 5.51
CA ALA A 225 19.10 -7.31 5.50
C ALA A 225 19.70 -7.76 6.84
N LYS A 226 20.29 -6.83 7.61
CA LYS A 226 20.99 -7.11 8.86
C LYS A 226 20.57 -6.15 9.98
N PRO A 227 19.28 -6.12 10.34
CA PRO A 227 18.78 -5.14 11.32
C PRO A 227 19.40 -5.32 12.71
N ALA A 228 19.76 -6.55 13.09
CA ALA A 228 20.35 -6.84 14.38
C ALA A 228 21.86 -6.50 14.48
N ARG A 229 22.54 -6.26 13.35
CA ARG A 229 23.95 -5.86 13.37
C ARG A 229 24.11 -4.52 14.11
N ASP A 230 25.17 -4.40 14.89
CA ASP A 230 25.52 -3.15 15.56
C ASP A 230 26.06 -2.14 14.51
N TRP A 231 25.14 -1.46 13.86
CA TRP A 231 25.41 -0.45 12.86
C TRP A 231 25.68 0.90 13.52
N SER A 232 26.69 1.60 13.04
CA SER A 232 26.88 3.03 13.27
C SER A 232 26.79 3.77 11.94
N ALA A 233 26.56 5.08 11.99
CA ALA A 233 26.58 5.91 10.79
C ALA A 233 27.96 5.86 10.07
N GLU A 234 29.03 5.69 10.81
CA GLU A 234 30.39 5.52 10.29
C GLU A 234 30.56 4.17 9.56
N ALA A 235 30.10 3.09 10.18
CA ALA A 235 30.15 1.75 9.56
C ALA A 235 29.32 1.71 8.27
N LEU A 236 28.11 2.30 8.27
CA LEU A 236 27.27 2.39 7.07
C LEU A 236 27.92 3.24 5.97
N ALA A 237 28.48 4.39 6.35
CA ALA A 237 29.19 5.26 5.41
C ALA A 237 30.38 4.55 4.74
N ALA A 238 31.16 3.80 5.51
CA ALA A 238 32.28 3.00 4.99
C ALA A 238 31.80 1.92 4.00
N GLU A 239 30.70 1.21 4.29
CA GLU A 239 30.14 0.16 3.41
C GLU A 239 29.68 0.72 2.05
N VAL A 240 29.29 2.02 2.00
CA VAL A 240 28.80 2.65 0.76
C VAL A 240 29.83 3.63 0.15
N GLY A 241 31.07 3.64 0.65
CA GLY A 241 32.17 4.45 0.11
C GLY A 241 32.00 5.96 0.30
N MET A 242 31.40 6.38 1.43
CA MET A 242 31.20 7.79 1.76
C MET A 242 31.92 8.20 3.04
N SER A 243 32.18 9.51 3.21
CA SER A 243 32.54 10.04 4.52
C SER A 243 31.31 10.00 5.46
N ARG A 244 31.54 9.87 6.77
CA ARG A 244 30.45 9.82 7.77
C ARG A 244 29.52 11.03 7.67
N SER A 245 30.08 12.26 7.56
CA SER A 245 29.29 13.49 7.46
C SER A 245 28.48 13.56 6.16
N GLY A 246 29.12 13.28 5.01
CA GLY A 246 28.44 13.27 3.70
C GLY A 246 27.34 12.23 3.62
N PHE A 247 27.57 11.04 4.19
CA PHE A 247 26.56 10.00 4.30
C PHE A 247 25.36 10.46 5.14
N ALA A 248 25.60 10.97 6.36
CA ALA A 248 24.53 11.38 7.26
C ALA A 248 23.67 12.51 6.65
N GLU A 249 24.32 13.51 6.03
CA GLU A 249 23.65 14.62 5.37
C GLU A 249 22.82 14.14 4.15
N LYS A 250 23.44 13.37 3.24
CA LYS A 250 22.77 12.85 2.04
C LYS A 250 21.60 11.93 2.42
N PHE A 251 21.81 11.04 3.39
CA PHE A 251 20.75 10.14 3.88
C PHE A 251 19.58 10.94 4.45
N ALA A 252 19.83 11.89 5.35
CA ALA A 252 18.78 12.71 5.95
C ALA A 252 18.06 13.59 4.91
N SER A 253 18.78 14.13 3.93
CA SER A 253 18.19 14.91 2.84
C SER A 253 17.25 14.10 1.97
N LEU A 254 17.61 12.84 1.63
CA LEU A 254 16.80 11.97 0.77
C LEU A 254 15.71 11.25 1.56
N VAL A 255 16.03 10.64 2.70
CA VAL A 255 15.10 9.78 3.45
C VAL A 255 14.22 10.59 4.41
N GLY A 256 14.58 11.83 4.71
CA GLY A 256 13.84 12.73 5.59
C GLY A 256 14.16 12.56 7.08
N GLN A 257 15.07 11.66 7.45
CA GLN A 257 15.49 11.43 8.84
C GLN A 257 16.93 10.88 8.92
N PRO A 258 17.62 11.05 10.06
CA PRO A 258 18.98 10.52 10.24
C PRO A 258 19.06 8.99 10.13
N PRO A 259 20.21 8.43 9.66
CA PRO A 259 20.36 6.98 9.40
C PRO A 259 20.01 6.11 10.60
N MET A 260 20.51 6.44 11.80
CA MET A 260 20.29 5.62 12.99
C MET A 260 18.85 5.74 13.54
N GLN A 261 18.17 6.85 13.29
CA GLN A 261 16.74 6.99 13.58
C GLN A 261 15.92 6.09 12.66
N TYR A 262 16.24 6.09 11.37
CA TYR A 262 15.62 5.19 10.40
C TYR A 262 15.82 3.71 10.77
N LEU A 263 17.05 3.31 11.13
CA LEU A 263 17.32 1.93 11.56
C LEU A 263 16.49 1.54 12.79
N THR A 264 16.39 2.45 13.77
CA THR A 264 15.55 2.24 14.95
C THR A 264 14.08 2.05 14.56
N TYR A 265 13.57 2.91 13.68
CA TYR A 265 12.22 2.79 13.12
C TYR A 265 12.02 1.42 12.43
N TRP A 266 12.93 1.04 11.53
CA TRP A 266 12.87 -0.26 10.84
C TRP A 266 12.87 -1.46 11.79
N ARG A 267 13.76 -1.45 12.81
CA ARG A 267 13.78 -2.46 13.87
C ARG A 267 12.43 -2.58 14.58
N MET A 268 11.76 -1.47 14.83
CA MET A 268 10.45 -1.47 15.48
C MET A 268 9.36 -2.05 14.57
N GLN A 269 9.38 -1.77 13.28
CA GLN A 269 8.43 -2.36 12.32
C GLN A 269 8.59 -3.88 12.24
N LEU A 270 9.84 -4.39 12.16
CA LEU A 270 10.12 -5.82 12.19
C LEU A 270 9.70 -6.47 13.52
N ALA A 271 9.94 -5.79 14.63
CA ALA A 271 9.53 -6.29 15.94
C ALA A 271 8.01 -6.39 16.05
N ALA A 272 7.27 -5.38 15.60
CA ALA A 272 5.81 -5.39 15.59
C ALA A 272 5.25 -6.54 14.74
N GLN A 273 5.86 -6.81 13.59
CA GLN A 273 5.52 -7.95 12.75
C GLN A 273 5.78 -9.28 13.49
N ARG A 274 6.98 -9.49 14.04
CA ARG A 274 7.35 -10.72 14.75
C ARG A 274 6.47 -10.99 15.98
N LEU A 275 6.12 -9.93 16.72
CA LEU A 275 5.24 -10.04 17.88
C LEU A 275 3.86 -10.58 17.54
N ARG A 276 3.36 -10.33 16.32
CA ARG A 276 2.07 -10.87 15.85
C ARG A 276 2.16 -12.27 15.28
N GLU A 277 3.23 -12.54 14.54
CA GLU A 277 3.33 -13.72 13.70
C GLU A 277 4.04 -14.89 14.40
N SER A 278 4.76 -14.62 15.47
CA SER A 278 5.54 -15.64 16.16
C SER A 278 5.15 -15.79 17.62
N ARG A 279 5.51 -16.95 18.19
CA ARG A 279 5.41 -17.23 19.63
C ARG A 279 6.70 -16.90 20.39
N GLU A 280 7.62 -16.17 19.75
CA GLU A 280 8.88 -15.74 20.40
C GLU A 280 8.57 -14.90 21.65
N THR A 281 9.40 -15.03 22.69
CA THR A 281 9.29 -14.15 23.87
C THR A 281 9.61 -12.70 23.49
N ILE A 282 9.19 -11.75 24.33
CA ILE A 282 9.49 -10.32 24.12
C ILE A 282 11.00 -10.10 24.03
N ALA A 283 11.76 -10.78 24.91
CA ALA A 283 13.23 -10.75 24.90
C ALA A 283 13.82 -11.28 23.59
N GLN A 284 13.34 -12.43 23.09
CA GLN A 284 13.81 -13.01 21.83
C GLN A 284 13.56 -12.08 20.65
N VAL A 285 12.37 -11.47 20.58
CA VAL A 285 12.08 -10.48 19.54
C VAL A 285 13.03 -9.28 19.66
N GLY A 286 13.23 -8.74 20.87
CA GLY A 286 14.13 -7.61 21.10
C GLY A 286 15.58 -7.91 20.68
N PHE A 287 16.13 -9.05 21.08
CA PHE A 287 17.47 -9.48 20.66
C PHE A 287 17.54 -9.70 19.14
N GLY A 288 16.52 -10.32 18.56
CA GLY A 288 16.46 -10.59 17.12
C GLY A 288 16.39 -9.36 16.23
N VAL A 289 16.03 -8.19 16.78
CA VAL A 289 16.06 -6.90 16.06
C VAL A 289 17.22 -5.99 16.53
N GLY A 290 18.15 -6.51 17.34
CA GLY A 290 19.42 -5.84 17.69
C GLY A 290 19.37 -4.97 18.94
N TYR A 291 18.54 -5.32 19.94
CA TYR A 291 18.60 -4.73 21.28
C TYR A 291 19.33 -5.66 22.24
N GLU A 292 20.13 -5.09 23.11
CA GLU A 292 20.93 -5.86 24.11
C GLU A 292 20.13 -6.24 25.35
N SER A 293 18.96 -5.61 25.58
CA SER A 293 18.09 -5.95 26.70
C SER A 293 16.62 -5.77 26.38
N GLU A 294 15.77 -6.61 26.98
CA GLU A 294 14.31 -6.52 26.89
C GLU A 294 13.80 -5.15 27.39
N ALA A 295 14.42 -4.59 28.42
CA ALA A 295 14.02 -3.29 28.96
C ALA A 295 14.29 -2.14 27.98
N ALA A 296 15.43 -2.12 27.29
CA ALA A 296 15.75 -1.15 26.26
C ALA A 296 14.80 -1.27 25.05
N PHE A 297 14.56 -2.51 24.61
CA PHE A 297 13.61 -2.81 23.55
C PHE A 297 12.19 -2.32 23.91
N SER A 298 11.68 -2.70 25.08
CA SER A 298 10.32 -2.33 25.50
C SER A 298 10.11 -0.82 25.60
N ARG A 299 11.11 -0.07 26.04
CA ARG A 299 11.05 1.40 26.04
C ARG A 299 11.01 1.98 24.62
N ALA A 300 11.85 1.48 23.72
CA ALA A 300 11.87 1.91 22.32
C ALA A 300 10.56 1.58 21.62
N PHE A 301 10.03 0.38 21.83
CA PHE A 301 8.78 -0.08 21.26
C PHE A 301 7.59 0.78 21.74
N LYS A 302 7.50 1.04 23.05
CA LYS A 302 6.44 1.89 23.61
C LYS A 302 6.52 3.32 23.10
N ARG A 303 7.72 3.86 22.89
CA ARG A 303 7.90 5.20 22.29
C ARG A 303 7.40 5.25 20.85
N GLU A 304 7.60 4.19 20.06
CA GLU A 304 7.20 4.12 18.65
C GLU A 304 5.69 3.88 18.49
N PHE A 305 5.12 2.94 19.23
CA PHE A 305 3.74 2.50 19.05
C PHE A 305 2.76 2.98 20.13
N GLY A 306 3.24 3.70 21.14
CA GLY A 306 2.40 4.19 22.25
C GLY A 306 2.11 3.15 23.34
N GLU A 307 2.29 1.84 23.07
CA GLU A 307 2.01 0.76 24.00
C GLU A 307 3.16 -0.24 24.13
N ALA A 308 3.17 -0.98 25.24
CA ALA A 308 4.22 -1.98 25.50
C ALA A 308 4.08 -3.21 24.56
N PRO A 309 5.21 -3.92 24.24
CA PRO A 309 5.21 -5.07 23.32
C PRO A 309 4.20 -6.15 23.69
N ALA A 310 4.04 -6.44 25.00
CA ALA A 310 3.08 -7.44 25.47
C ALA A 310 1.61 -7.02 25.28
N ALA A 311 1.30 -5.73 25.41
CA ALA A 311 -0.02 -5.19 25.13
C ALA A 311 -0.32 -5.23 23.63
N TRP A 312 0.65 -4.79 22.81
CA TRP A 312 0.58 -4.86 21.34
C TRP A 312 0.29 -6.28 20.85
N ARG A 313 0.99 -7.30 21.38
CA ARG A 313 0.75 -8.70 21.00
C ARG A 313 -0.68 -9.14 21.29
N ARG A 314 -1.24 -8.75 22.45
CA ARG A 314 -2.62 -9.09 22.80
C ARG A 314 -3.66 -8.39 21.92
N SER A 315 -3.46 -7.10 21.66
CA SER A 315 -4.38 -6.29 20.82
C SER A 315 -4.34 -6.72 19.35
N SER A 316 -3.18 -7.17 18.86
CA SER A 316 -2.99 -7.59 17.47
C SER A 316 -3.27 -9.08 17.23
N GLY A 317 -3.19 -9.95 18.25
CA GLY A 317 -3.44 -11.39 18.15
C GLY A 317 -4.88 -11.80 18.49
N GLY A 318 -5.72 -10.86 18.90
CA GLY A 318 -7.10 -11.15 19.31
C GLY A 318 -8.06 -11.53 18.16
N ALA A 319 -7.65 -11.37 16.90
CA ALA A 319 -8.46 -11.73 15.75
C ALA A 319 -8.50 -13.24 15.47
N ASP A 320 -7.44 -13.99 15.82
CA ASP A 320 -7.37 -15.43 15.54
C ASP A 320 -7.99 -16.32 16.63
N SER A 321 -8.28 -15.79 17.83
CA SER A 321 -8.79 -16.62 18.93
C SER A 321 -10.32 -16.73 18.99
N GLN A 322 -11.06 -16.04 18.14
CA GLN A 322 -12.54 -16.15 18.06
C GLN A 322 -13.05 -17.14 16.99
N ALA A 323 -12.16 -17.69 16.17
CA ALA A 323 -12.54 -18.66 15.13
C ALA A 323 -12.57 -20.12 15.63
N ASP A 324 -12.18 -20.39 16.89
CA ASP A 324 -12.07 -21.74 17.47
C ASP A 324 -12.97 -21.96 18.71
N ARG A 325 -14.14 -21.26 18.74
CA ARG A 325 -15.17 -21.58 19.75
C ARG A 325 -16.53 -21.75 19.12
#